data_f8f92e5aec01edb4b326598dda90c0c5
#
_entry.id   f8f92e5aec01edb4b326598dda90c0c5
#
_cell.length_a   1.000
_cell.length_b   1.000
_cell.length_c   1.000
_cell.angle_alpha   90.00
_cell.angle_beta   90.00
_cell.angle_gamma   90.00
#
_symmetry.space_group_name_H-M   'P 1'
#
loop_
_entity.id
_entity.type
_entity.pdbx_description
1 polymer ?
#
loop_
_entity_poly.entity_id
_entity_poly.type
_entity_poly.pdbx_seq_one_letter_code
_entity_poly.pdbx_strand_id
1 'polypeptide(L)'
;PENYDLIYRGPIDLRHALAQSINVAAIKVLYLAGLQESLRTAKDLGIESLTNTNQYGLTLVLGGGEVSLLDLTSAYSTFANSGTRNPYVGILKIEDENGKVLEEFQPKSSVVLPENIALTISDILADEPARQPAFGVHSALYVDGRDVAVKTGTTNDYKDAWILGYTPSLAVG
;
A
#
# COMPACT_ATOMS: atom_id res chain seq x y z
N PRO A 1 10.69 -15.08 12.59
CA PRO A 1 9.79 -13.97 12.86
C PRO A 1 8.53 -14.47 13.55
N GLU A 2 7.90 -13.58 14.32
CA GLU A 2 6.70 -13.87 15.08
C GLU A 2 5.54 -13.03 14.57
N ASN A 3 4.31 -13.52 14.73
CA ASN A 3 3.12 -12.70 14.52
C ASN A 3 2.94 -11.74 15.71
N TYR A 4 2.22 -10.64 15.49
CA TYR A 4 1.98 -9.62 16.52
C TYR A 4 1.35 -10.20 17.80
N ASP A 5 0.43 -11.16 17.64
CA ASP A 5 -0.27 -11.83 18.73
C ASP A 5 0.42 -13.12 19.23
N LEU A 6 1.63 -13.40 18.74
CA LEU A 6 2.43 -14.59 19.03
C LEU A 6 1.76 -15.93 18.67
N ILE A 7 0.67 -15.90 17.91
CA ILE A 7 -0.10 -17.09 17.52
C ILE A 7 0.30 -17.57 16.13
N TYR A 8 0.61 -18.85 16.01
CA TYR A 8 0.84 -19.52 14.73
C TYR A 8 -0.42 -20.26 14.31
N ARG A 9 -1.01 -19.82 13.19
CA ARG A 9 -2.34 -20.27 12.72
C ARG A 9 -2.31 -21.52 11.83
N GLY A 10 -1.12 -22.10 11.58
CA GLY A 10 -0.98 -23.20 10.61
C GLY A 10 -1.26 -22.72 9.18
N PRO A 11 -1.85 -23.57 8.31
CA PRO A 11 -2.23 -23.19 6.97
C PRO A 11 -3.27 -22.08 6.98
N ILE A 12 -2.99 -20.99 6.25
CA ILE A 12 -3.87 -19.83 6.08
C ILE A 12 -3.83 -19.41 4.60
N ASP A 13 -4.95 -19.05 4.03
CA ASP A 13 -4.99 -18.50 2.67
C ASP A 13 -4.48 -17.06 2.60
N LEU A 14 -4.16 -16.60 1.39
CA LEU A 14 -3.55 -15.28 1.18
C LEU A 14 -4.51 -14.13 1.51
N ARG A 15 -5.82 -14.32 1.33
CA ARG A 15 -6.84 -13.30 1.67
C ARG A 15 -6.82 -13.01 3.16
N HIS A 16 -6.99 -14.02 3.98
CA HIS A 16 -6.96 -13.86 5.43
C HIS A 16 -5.59 -13.41 5.95
N ALA A 17 -4.50 -13.92 5.35
CA ALA A 17 -3.14 -13.51 5.73
C ALA A 17 -2.89 -12.02 5.51
N LEU A 18 -3.30 -11.46 4.36
CA LEU A 18 -3.14 -10.05 4.04
C LEU A 18 -4.11 -9.18 4.84
N ALA A 19 -5.40 -9.53 4.87
CA ALA A 19 -6.42 -8.78 5.59
C ALA A 19 -6.14 -8.67 7.10
N GLN A 20 -5.63 -9.75 7.71
CA GLN A 20 -5.27 -9.80 9.13
C GLN A 20 -3.83 -9.34 9.42
N SER A 21 -3.07 -8.94 8.41
CA SER A 21 -1.69 -8.45 8.57
C SER A 21 -0.75 -9.47 9.23
N ILE A 22 -0.80 -10.74 8.80
CA ILE A 22 -0.03 -11.86 9.39
C ILE A 22 1.43 -11.79 8.95
N ASN A 23 2.34 -11.46 9.88
CA ASN A 23 3.76 -11.25 9.62
C ASN A 23 4.47 -12.46 9.00
N VAL A 24 4.26 -13.65 9.57
CA VAL A 24 4.92 -14.88 9.11
C VAL A 24 4.53 -15.20 7.66
N ALA A 25 3.26 -15.03 7.30
CA ALA A 25 2.78 -15.23 5.94
C ALA A 25 3.39 -14.20 4.98
N ALA A 26 3.42 -12.92 5.37
CA ALA A 26 3.99 -11.84 4.55
C ALA A 26 5.46 -12.08 4.23
N ILE A 27 6.27 -12.49 5.22
CA ILE A 27 7.68 -12.84 5.04
C ILE A 27 7.84 -14.03 4.09
N LYS A 28 7.00 -15.06 4.23
CA LYS A 28 7.04 -16.21 3.34
C LYS A 28 6.69 -15.84 1.90
N VAL A 29 5.71 -14.96 1.71
CA VAL A 29 5.36 -14.44 0.38
C VAL A 29 6.50 -13.64 -0.21
N LEU A 30 7.14 -12.73 0.55
CA LEU A 30 8.32 -12.00 0.08
C LEU A 30 9.48 -12.94 -0.31
N TYR A 31 9.73 -13.97 0.50
CA TYR A 31 10.74 -14.98 0.18
C TYR A 31 10.46 -15.69 -1.14
N LEU A 32 9.20 -16.08 -1.40
CA LEU A 32 8.79 -16.77 -2.62
C LEU A 32 8.77 -15.84 -3.84
N ALA A 33 8.37 -14.59 -3.67
CA ALA A 33 8.35 -13.57 -4.73
C ALA A 33 9.76 -13.12 -5.12
N GLY A 34 10.69 -13.16 -4.16
CA GLY A 34 12.04 -12.65 -4.32
C GLY A 34 12.18 -11.17 -4.00
N LEU A 35 13.22 -10.81 -3.24
CA LEU A 35 13.47 -9.46 -2.78
C LEU A 35 13.66 -8.46 -3.94
N GLN A 36 14.43 -8.85 -4.97
CA GLN A 36 14.75 -7.98 -6.11
C GLN A 36 13.48 -7.62 -6.92
N GLU A 37 12.63 -8.61 -7.20
CA GLU A 37 11.38 -8.37 -7.92
C GLU A 37 10.39 -7.53 -7.10
N SER A 38 10.38 -7.72 -5.78
CA SER A 38 9.55 -6.91 -4.88
C SER A 38 10.02 -5.45 -4.84
N LEU A 39 11.33 -5.20 -4.80
CA LEU A 39 11.90 -3.84 -4.87
C LEU A 39 11.64 -3.20 -6.24
N ARG A 40 11.71 -3.97 -7.32
CA ARG A 40 11.34 -3.48 -8.66
C ARG A 40 9.88 -3.06 -8.72
N THR A 41 8.98 -3.89 -8.20
CA THR A 41 7.55 -3.57 -8.12
C THR A 41 7.31 -2.31 -7.28
N ALA A 42 7.99 -2.16 -6.15
CA ALA A 42 7.90 -0.95 -5.33
C ALA A 42 8.34 0.31 -6.12
N LYS A 43 9.43 0.22 -6.88
CA LYS A 43 9.90 1.29 -7.75
C LYS A 43 8.90 1.63 -8.86
N ASP A 44 8.32 0.62 -9.51
CA ASP A 44 7.31 0.82 -10.56
C ASP A 44 6.06 1.50 -9.99
N LEU A 45 5.71 1.23 -8.72
CA LEU A 45 4.66 1.92 -7.97
C LEU A 45 5.05 3.34 -7.53
N GLY A 46 6.32 3.75 -7.69
CA GLY A 46 6.80 5.10 -7.39
C GLY A 46 7.53 5.27 -6.07
N ILE A 47 7.86 4.18 -5.38
CA ILE A 47 8.68 4.21 -4.17
C ILE A 47 10.15 4.18 -4.59
N GLU A 48 10.80 5.35 -4.61
CA GLU A 48 12.15 5.52 -5.13
C GLU A 48 13.23 5.50 -4.02
N SER A 49 12.85 5.53 -2.76
CA SER A 49 13.78 5.54 -1.63
C SER A 49 14.51 4.20 -1.40
N LEU A 50 13.94 3.08 -1.86
CA LEU A 50 14.47 1.74 -1.64
C LEU A 50 15.56 1.37 -2.65
N THR A 51 16.66 2.13 -2.68
CA THR A 51 17.69 2.03 -3.73
C THR A 51 18.79 1.02 -3.45
N ASN A 52 19.16 0.80 -2.17
CA ASN A 52 20.26 -0.10 -1.81
C ASN A 52 19.74 -1.50 -1.49
N THR A 53 19.60 -2.32 -2.53
CA THR A 53 19.04 -3.67 -2.42
C THR A 53 19.84 -4.62 -1.50
N ASN A 54 21.11 -4.33 -1.24
CA ASN A 54 21.96 -5.18 -0.41
C ASN A 54 21.75 -4.97 1.11
N GLN A 55 21.11 -3.88 1.50
CA GLN A 55 20.84 -3.60 2.92
C GLN A 55 19.52 -4.18 3.40
N TYR A 56 18.64 -4.60 2.48
CA TYR A 56 17.33 -5.12 2.84
C TYR A 56 17.33 -6.65 2.91
N GLY A 57 16.64 -7.16 3.92
CA GLY A 57 16.33 -8.57 4.08
C GLY A 57 14.84 -8.82 4.02
N LEU A 58 14.41 -10.00 4.46
CA LEU A 58 12.99 -10.36 4.49
C LEU A 58 12.16 -9.50 5.48
N THR A 59 12.81 -8.74 6.35
CA THR A 59 12.17 -7.76 7.23
C THR A 59 11.64 -6.53 6.48
N LEU A 60 12.02 -6.35 5.22
CA LEU A 60 11.51 -5.26 4.37
C LEU A 60 9.97 -5.22 4.38
N VAL A 61 9.32 -6.38 4.28
CA VAL A 61 7.85 -6.49 4.27
C VAL A 61 7.19 -6.12 5.60
N LEU A 62 7.97 -6.03 6.67
CA LEU A 62 7.53 -5.63 8.01
C LEU A 62 7.91 -4.18 8.37
N GLY A 63 8.32 -3.38 7.38
CA GLY A 63 8.72 -1.99 7.60
C GLY A 63 10.23 -1.78 7.74
N GLY A 64 11.06 -2.76 7.31
CA GLY A 64 12.53 -2.65 7.35
C GLY A 64 13.13 -1.71 6.30
N GLY A 65 12.32 -0.96 5.54
CA GLY A 65 12.76 0.03 4.57
C GLY A 65 12.03 1.36 4.77
N GLU A 66 12.78 2.45 4.81
CA GLU A 66 12.21 3.79 5.01
C GLU A 66 11.60 4.32 3.70
N VAL A 67 10.35 4.78 3.79
CA VAL A 67 9.61 5.40 2.70
C VAL A 67 8.89 6.65 3.21
N SER A 68 8.61 7.62 2.34
CA SER A 68 7.78 8.76 2.73
C SER A 68 6.29 8.34 2.74
N LEU A 69 5.50 8.95 3.63
CA LEU A 69 4.05 8.73 3.66
C LEU A 69 3.40 9.14 2.34
N LEU A 70 3.90 10.19 1.70
CA LEU A 70 3.43 10.66 0.41
C LEU A 70 3.67 9.64 -0.70
N ASP A 71 4.89 9.08 -0.80
CA ASP A 71 5.20 8.06 -1.81
C ASP A 71 4.36 6.80 -1.61
N LEU A 72 4.21 6.37 -0.34
CA LEU A 72 3.40 5.19 -0.04
C LEU A 72 1.91 5.42 -0.35
N THR A 73 1.36 6.59 -0.01
CA THR A 73 -0.02 6.96 -0.35
C THR A 73 -0.22 7.01 -1.86
N SER A 74 0.75 7.59 -2.59
CA SER A 74 0.76 7.60 -4.06
C SER A 74 0.82 6.18 -4.66
N ALA A 75 1.63 5.28 -4.08
CA ALA A 75 1.67 3.88 -4.49
C ALA A 75 0.31 3.18 -4.30
N TYR A 76 -0.36 3.42 -3.16
CA TYR A 76 -1.70 2.89 -2.91
C TYR A 76 -2.76 3.46 -3.87
N SER A 77 -2.62 4.70 -4.34
CA SER A 77 -3.51 5.27 -5.36
C SER A 77 -3.47 4.49 -6.69
N THR A 78 -2.39 3.77 -6.97
CA THR A 78 -2.30 2.89 -8.14
C THR A 78 -3.29 1.72 -8.07
N PHE A 79 -3.50 1.15 -6.87
CA PHE A 79 -4.54 0.12 -6.69
C PHE A 79 -5.94 0.72 -6.85
N ALA A 80 -6.19 1.92 -6.29
CA ALA A 80 -7.43 2.66 -6.48
C ALA A 80 -7.76 2.91 -7.95
N ASN A 81 -6.72 3.10 -8.78
CA ASN A 81 -6.81 3.39 -10.20
C ASN A 81 -6.50 2.15 -11.09
N SER A 82 -6.96 0.96 -10.65
CA SER A 82 -6.91 -0.29 -11.43
C SER A 82 -5.53 -0.63 -12.01
N GLY A 83 -4.46 -0.32 -11.26
CA GLY A 83 -3.08 -0.62 -11.68
C GLY A 83 -2.39 0.48 -12.49
N THR A 84 -3.06 1.61 -12.72
CA THR A 84 -2.49 2.77 -13.41
C THR A 84 -1.91 3.77 -12.40
N ARG A 85 -0.61 3.99 -12.48
CA ARG A 85 0.09 4.99 -11.67
C ARG A 85 -0.05 6.38 -12.29
N ASN A 86 -0.46 7.34 -11.47
CA ASN A 86 -0.39 8.77 -11.72
C ASN A 86 0.58 9.36 -10.69
N PRO A 87 1.75 9.88 -11.08
CA PRO A 87 2.64 10.58 -10.15
C PRO A 87 1.91 11.75 -9.50
N TYR A 88 2.10 11.94 -8.20
CA TYR A 88 1.55 13.11 -7.51
C TYR A 88 2.20 14.40 -8.02
N VAL A 89 1.47 15.50 -7.92
CA VAL A 89 1.91 16.84 -8.35
C VAL A 89 1.44 17.87 -7.33
N GLY A 90 2.30 18.82 -7.01
CA GLY A 90 1.99 19.91 -6.07
C GLY A 90 1.41 21.15 -6.75
N ILE A 91 1.72 21.36 -8.03
CA ILE A 91 1.27 22.54 -8.79
C ILE A 91 0.62 22.08 -10.09
N LEU A 92 -0.67 22.35 -10.22
CA LEU A 92 -1.43 21.98 -11.42
C LEU A 92 -1.30 23.01 -12.54
N LYS A 93 -1.23 24.30 -12.19
CA LYS A 93 -1.19 25.39 -13.14
C LYS A 93 -0.54 26.63 -12.53
N ILE A 94 0.21 27.38 -13.34
CA ILE A 94 0.76 28.69 -13.01
C ILE A 94 0.17 29.71 -14.02
N GLU A 95 -0.39 30.79 -13.51
CA GLU A 95 -0.97 31.88 -14.30
C GLU A 95 -0.31 33.21 -13.94
N ASP A 96 -0.25 34.12 -14.88
CA ASP A 96 0.13 35.52 -14.61
C ASP A 96 -1.05 36.33 -14.02
N GLU A 97 -0.82 37.60 -13.70
CA GLU A 97 -1.82 38.51 -13.13
C GLU A 97 -3.04 38.76 -14.04
N ASN A 98 -2.93 38.48 -15.35
CA ASN A 98 -3.99 38.63 -16.34
C ASN A 98 -4.74 37.31 -16.60
N GLY A 99 -4.41 36.22 -15.90
CA GLY A 99 -5.01 34.91 -16.08
C GLY A 99 -4.45 34.12 -17.27
N LYS A 100 -3.33 34.57 -17.87
CA LYS A 100 -2.65 33.82 -18.92
C LYS A 100 -1.88 32.66 -18.31
N VAL A 101 -2.14 31.44 -18.78
CA VAL A 101 -1.42 30.23 -18.36
C VAL A 101 0.04 30.33 -18.80
N LEU A 102 0.96 30.26 -17.81
CA LEU A 102 2.40 30.23 -18.04
C LEU A 102 2.91 28.79 -18.08
N GLU A 103 2.36 27.93 -17.21
CA GLU A 103 2.70 26.50 -17.14
C GLU A 103 1.48 25.73 -16.70
N GLU A 104 1.28 24.53 -17.25
CA GLU A 104 0.20 23.62 -16.86
C GLU A 104 0.72 22.20 -16.82
N PHE A 105 0.42 21.51 -15.71
CA PHE A 105 0.79 20.11 -15.52
C PHE A 105 0.15 19.23 -16.61
N GLN A 106 0.99 18.43 -17.26
CA GLN A 106 0.53 17.41 -18.20
C GLN A 106 0.58 16.03 -17.53
N PRO A 107 -0.57 15.35 -17.34
CA PRO A 107 -0.61 14.04 -16.71
C PRO A 107 0.27 13.01 -17.45
N LYS A 108 1.06 12.24 -16.67
CA LYS A 108 1.90 11.15 -17.18
C LYS A 108 1.48 9.84 -16.50
N SER A 109 0.40 9.26 -17.00
CA SER A 109 -0.09 7.98 -16.50
C SER A 109 0.70 6.81 -17.08
N SER A 110 0.92 5.77 -16.30
CA SER A 110 1.52 4.52 -16.75
C SER A 110 0.83 3.32 -16.11
N VAL A 111 0.55 2.29 -16.88
CA VAL A 111 0.07 1.00 -16.35
C VAL A 111 1.28 0.26 -15.78
N VAL A 112 1.30 0.05 -14.47
CA VAL A 112 2.41 -0.58 -13.74
C VAL A 112 2.02 -1.92 -13.11
N LEU A 113 0.72 -2.18 -12.96
CA LEU A 113 0.17 -3.47 -12.54
C LEU A 113 -0.94 -3.90 -13.48
N PRO A 114 -1.10 -5.21 -13.74
CA PRO A 114 -2.31 -5.73 -14.37
C PRO A 114 -3.55 -5.36 -13.56
N GLU A 115 -4.62 -4.94 -14.22
CA GLU A 115 -5.88 -4.51 -13.58
C GLU A 115 -6.45 -5.58 -12.64
N ASN A 116 -6.49 -6.84 -13.06
CA ASN A 116 -6.99 -7.93 -12.24
C ASN A 116 -6.20 -8.12 -10.93
N ILE A 117 -4.90 -7.83 -10.94
CA ILE A 117 -4.07 -7.89 -9.72
C ILE A 117 -4.42 -6.73 -8.79
N ALA A 118 -4.51 -5.50 -9.32
CA ALA A 118 -4.89 -4.33 -8.53
C ALA A 118 -6.27 -4.50 -7.89
N LEU A 119 -7.25 -4.98 -8.65
CA LEU A 119 -8.61 -5.26 -8.16
C LEU A 119 -8.64 -6.38 -7.12
N THR A 120 -7.84 -7.45 -7.29
CA THR A 120 -7.74 -8.53 -6.29
C THR A 120 -7.19 -8.02 -4.97
N ILE A 121 -6.14 -7.18 -4.99
CA ILE A 121 -5.60 -6.56 -3.77
C ILE A 121 -6.65 -5.64 -3.12
N SER A 122 -7.34 -4.85 -3.90
CA SER A 122 -8.39 -3.94 -3.41
C SER A 122 -9.54 -4.71 -2.75
N ASP A 123 -9.98 -5.80 -3.37
CA ASP A 123 -11.03 -6.68 -2.83
C ASP A 123 -10.62 -7.32 -1.48
N ILE A 124 -9.37 -7.79 -1.38
CA ILE A 124 -8.85 -8.33 -0.11
C ILE A 124 -8.76 -7.25 0.98
N LEU A 125 -8.28 -6.05 0.62
CA LEU A 125 -8.12 -4.96 1.59
C LEU A 125 -9.44 -4.30 1.98
N ALA A 126 -10.51 -4.49 1.22
CA ALA A 126 -11.87 -4.05 1.55
C ALA A 126 -12.68 -5.13 2.31
N ASP A 127 -12.17 -6.37 2.39
CA ASP A 127 -12.87 -7.51 2.99
C ASP A 127 -12.92 -7.40 4.52
N GLU A 128 -13.96 -6.74 5.03
CA GLU A 128 -14.19 -6.58 6.47
C GLU A 128 -14.35 -7.91 7.21
N PRO A 129 -15.13 -8.89 6.75
CA PRO A 129 -15.20 -10.23 7.35
C PRO A 129 -13.85 -10.91 7.49
N ALA A 130 -12.98 -10.86 6.47
CA ALA A 130 -11.64 -11.46 6.53
C ALA A 130 -10.72 -10.75 7.54
N ARG A 131 -10.93 -9.46 7.78
CA ARG A 131 -10.16 -8.63 8.71
C ARG A 131 -10.58 -8.76 10.18
N GLN A 132 -11.86 -9.02 10.44
CA GLN A 132 -12.45 -9.07 11.79
C GLN A 132 -11.67 -9.92 12.81
N PRO A 133 -11.13 -11.09 12.49
CA PRO A 133 -10.41 -11.90 13.49
C PRO A 133 -9.20 -11.21 14.12
N ALA A 134 -8.60 -10.23 13.41
CA ALA A 134 -7.44 -9.47 13.91
C ALA A 134 -7.81 -8.10 14.49
N PHE A 135 -8.85 -7.45 13.95
CA PHE A 135 -9.16 -6.05 14.29
C PHE A 135 -10.50 -5.89 15.02
N GLY A 136 -11.31 -6.94 15.10
CA GLY A 136 -12.66 -6.86 15.67
C GLY A 136 -13.72 -6.39 14.68
N VAL A 137 -14.97 -6.59 15.07
CA VAL A 137 -16.14 -6.15 14.28
C VAL A 137 -16.27 -4.63 14.35
N HIS A 138 -16.50 -4.00 13.21
CA HIS A 138 -16.63 -2.52 13.10
C HIS A 138 -15.47 -1.80 13.80
N SER A 139 -14.25 -2.26 13.51
CA SER A 139 -13.04 -1.60 14.00
C SER A 139 -12.92 -0.16 13.46
N ALA A 140 -11.92 0.60 13.92
CA ALA A 140 -11.61 1.92 13.38
C ALA A 140 -11.25 1.93 11.86
N LEU A 141 -11.13 0.74 11.26
CA LEU A 141 -10.89 0.57 9.81
C LEU A 141 -12.20 0.42 9.01
N TYR A 142 -13.32 0.31 9.69
CA TYR A 142 -14.64 0.20 9.07
C TYR A 142 -15.23 1.58 8.82
N VAL A 143 -15.73 1.81 7.61
CA VAL A 143 -16.41 3.05 7.22
C VAL A 143 -17.84 2.70 6.82
N ASP A 144 -18.81 3.15 7.59
CA ASP A 144 -20.21 2.83 7.34
C ASP A 144 -20.69 3.32 5.98
N GLY A 145 -21.38 2.43 5.25
CA GLY A 145 -21.93 2.71 3.93
C GLY A 145 -20.90 2.86 2.80
N ARG A 146 -19.63 2.51 3.04
CA ARG A 146 -18.57 2.58 2.01
C ARG A 146 -17.61 1.40 2.09
N ASP A 147 -17.32 0.83 0.93
CA ASP A 147 -16.23 -0.12 0.79
C ASP A 147 -14.91 0.65 0.66
N VAL A 148 -14.07 0.55 1.69
CA VAL A 148 -12.76 1.18 1.74
C VAL A 148 -11.70 0.09 1.87
N ALA A 149 -10.80 0.04 0.92
CA ALA A 149 -9.61 -0.81 1.04
C ALA A 149 -8.65 -0.16 2.03
N VAL A 150 -8.25 -0.89 3.10
CA VAL A 150 -7.44 -0.34 4.20
C VAL A 150 -6.32 -1.28 4.57
N LYS A 151 -5.14 -0.70 4.86
CA LYS A 151 -4.00 -1.43 5.45
C LYS A 151 -3.31 -0.60 6.51
N THR A 152 -3.07 -1.22 7.66
CA THR A 152 -2.27 -0.66 8.74
C THR A 152 -0.82 -1.10 8.63
N GLY A 153 0.09 -0.31 9.17
CA GLY A 153 1.48 -0.66 9.43
C GLY A 153 1.89 -0.10 10.79
N THR A 154 2.56 -0.93 11.58
CA THR A 154 3.08 -0.53 12.89
C THR A 154 4.49 -1.09 13.04
N THR A 155 5.47 -0.21 13.27
CA THR A 155 6.85 -0.61 13.52
C THR A 155 7.05 -1.05 14.96
N ASN A 156 8.19 -1.71 15.23
CA ASN A 156 8.56 -2.12 16.57
C ASN A 156 8.54 -0.92 17.54
N ASP A 157 8.15 -1.16 18.77
CA ASP A 157 8.02 -0.16 19.83
C ASP A 157 7.04 0.98 19.50
N TYR A 158 6.13 0.78 18.53
CA TYR A 158 5.13 1.78 18.10
C TYR A 158 5.74 3.13 17.68
N LYS A 159 6.95 3.12 17.14
CA LYS A 159 7.63 4.34 16.67
C LYS A 159 6.90 4.99 15.51
N ASP A 160 6.37 4.16 14.59
CA ASP A 160 5.54 4.59 13.50
C ASP A 160 4.25 3.77 13.49
N ALA A 161 3.12 4.44 13.38
CA ALA A 161 1.80 3.85 13.25
C ALA A 161 1.11 4.52 12.06
N TRP A 162 1.03 3.80 10.93
CA TRP A 162 0.48 4.29 9.68
C TRP A 162 -0.79 3.54 9.31
N ILE A 163 -1.65 4.24 8.60
CA ILE A 163 -2.81 3.68 7.93
C ILE A 163 -2.88 4.22 6.51
N LEU A 164 -3.09 3.35 5.55
CA LEU A 164 -3.36 3.67 4.16
C LEU A 164 -4.76 3.16 3.84
N GLY A 165 -5.59 4.04 3.28
CA GLY A 165 -6.93 3.69 2.87
C GLY A 165 -7.26 4.33 1.52
N TYR A 166 -8.08 3.65 0.72
CA TYR A 166 -8.50 4.19 -0.57
C TYR A 166 -9.87 3.68 -1.01
N THR A 167 -10.50 4.49 -1.83
CA THR A 167 -11.65 4.18 -2.68
C THR A 167 -11.25 4.47 -4.14
N PRO A 168 -12.07 4.17 -5.14
CA PRO A 168 -11.72 4.51 -6.54
C PRO A 168 -11.48 6.01 -6.80
N SER A 169 -11.90 6.89 -5.90
CA SER A 169 -11.81 8.35 -6.09
C SER A 169 -10.86 9.06 -5.12
N LEU A 170 -10.36 8.39 -4.08
CA LEU A 170 -9.56 9.01 -3.04
C LEU A 170 -8.59 8.01 -2.43
N ALA A 171 -7.33 8.39 -2.24
CA ALA A 171 -6.35 7.68 -1.43
C ALA A 171 -5.88 8.59 -0.30
N VAL A 172 -5.75 8.04 0.90
CA VAL A 172 -5.38 8.75 2.13
C VAL A 172 -4.32 7.95 2.87
N GLY A 173 -3.33 8.63 3.37
CA GLY A 173 -2.31 8.09 4.24
C GLY A 173 -2.14 8.96 5.48
#